data_953035648b7f7968126c3eace1e366e2
#
_entry.id   953035648b7f7968126c3eace1e366e2
#
_cell.length_a   1.000
_cell.length_b   1.000
_cell.length_c   1.000
_cell.angle_alpha   90.00
_cell.angle_beta   90.00
_cell.angle_gamma   90.00
#
_symmetry.space_group_name_H-M   'P 1'
#
loop_
_entity.id
_entity.type
_entity.pdbx_description
1 polymer ?
#
loop_
_entity_poly.entity_id
_entity_poly.type
_entity_poly.pdbx_seq_one_letter_code
_entity_poly.pdbx_strand_id
1 'polypeptide(L)'
;MELVDRIVRKFRERRYLRAARPVLATAPSVPADDGVVLFSMIGTKVLLPYLVAVKSFQRQLRRGRIVILDDGTLTGSDRAVLASHLGNPEIRSIAEVDVGPCPRGGTWERLLTLLDLRRESYVIQLDSDTVTLGAVPEIADAIAAGRSFTLRGDAGAELRRVAEIAERTPPEFHRDNPATHVQGAIESVMDEICIGGLAGPRYVRGCSGFAGFAAAPSGRALAEQFSQEAERLLGRERWSQWGSEQVTSNFVIANEPDPLLLPYARYLNFWNEAPVPDAALIHFIGTYRFHKGAYDAATRQAIAQLAG
;
A
#
# COMPACT_ATOMS: atom_id res chain seq x y z
N MET A 1 20.52 -20.59 13.12
CA MET A 1 20.32 -19.35 12.35
C MET A 1 18.97 -18.71 12.68
N GLU A 2 17.84 -19.40 12.51
CA GLU A 2 16.50 -18.82 12.74
C GLU A 2 16.20 -18.23 14.13
N LEU A 3 16.72 -18.80 15.22
CA LEU A 3 16.44 -18.29 16.58
C LEU A 3 17.15 -16.97 16.86
N VAL A 4 18.40 -16.82 16.43
CA VAL A 4 19.19 -15.59 16.59
C VAL A 4 18.57 -14.47 15.75
N ASP A 5 18.20 -14.76 14.51
CA ASP A 5 17.56 -13.80 13.62
C ASP A 5 16.22 -13.29 14.18
N ARG A 6 15.45 -14.19 14.79
CA ARG A 6 14.18 -13.86 15.46
C ARG A 6 14.37 -12.96 16.69
N ILE A 7 15.42 -13.22 17.48
CA ILE A 7 15.77 -12.40 18.65
C ILE A 7 16.23 -11.01 18.20
N VAL A 8 17.12 -10.95 17.22
CA VAL A 8 17.61 -9.67 16.65
C VAL A 8 16.47 -8.85 16.07
N ARG A 9 15.56 -9.47 15.32
CA ARG A 9 14.38 -8.81 14.79
C ARG A 9 13.48 -8.22 15.89
N LYS A 10 13.18 -9.00 16.94
CA LYS A 10 12.40 -8.51 18.09
C LYS A 10 13.08 -7.36 18.82
N PHE A 11 14.41 -7.40 18.95
CA PHE A 11 15.16 -6.29 19.55
C PHE A 11 15.07 -5.02 18.70
N ARG A 12 15.25 -5.12 17.38
CA ARG A 12 15.13 -4.00 16.44
C ARG A 12 13.71 -3.41 16.45
N GLU A 13 12.68 -4.25 16.46
CA GLU A 13 11.29 -3.84 16.57
C GLU A 13 11.00 -3.07 17.87
N ARG A 14 11.46 -3.59 19.00
CA ARG A 14 11.33 -2.89 20.30
C ARG A 14 12.04 -1.54 20.30
N ARG A 15 13.21 -1.45 19.70
CA ARG A 15 13.95 -0.19 19.56
C ARG A 15 13.15 0.80 18.70
N TYR A 16 12.60 0.34 17.59
CA TYR A 16 11.74 1.14 16.73
C TYR A 16 10.50 1.66 17.48
N LEU A 17 9.79 0.79 18.20
CA LEU A 17 8.59 1.20 18.96
C LEU A 17 8.91 2.27 20.01
N ARG A 18 10.12 2.23 20.62
CA ARG A 18 10.58 3.31 21.50
C ARG A 18 10.80 4.63 20.73
N ALA A 19 11.34 4.56 19.51
CA ALA A 19 11.52 5.72 18.65
C ALA A 19 10.19 6.30 18.15
N ALA A 20 9.17 5.47 17.92
CA ALA A 20 7.85 5.89 17.48
C ALA A 20 6.96 6.43 18.60
N ARG A 21 7.16 6.00 19.86
CA ARG A 21 6.29 6.36 20.99
C ARG A 21 6.05 7.86 21.18
N PRO A 22 7.05 8.77 20.96
CA PRO A 22 6.83 10.20 21.10
C PRO A 22 5.77 10.79 20.14
N VAL A 23 5.31 10.04 19.12
CA VAL A 23 4.18 10.48 18.28
C VAL A 23 2.92 10.75 19.11
N LEU A 24 2.75 10.06 20.23
CA LEU A 24 1.63 10.26 21.17
C LEU A 24 1.66 11.62 21.88
N ALA A 25 2.75 12.36 21.84
CA ALA A 25 2.87 13.70 22.39
C ALA A 25 2.72 14.80 21.32
N THR A 26 2.56 14.43 20.05
CA THR A 26 2.36 15.42 18.97
C THR A 26 0.91 15.87 18.89
N ALA A 27 0.67 17.09 18.40
CA ALA A 27 -0.67 17.64 18.23
C ALA A 27 -1.56 16.72 17.37
N PRO A 28 -2.87 16.64 17.63
CA PRO A 28 -3.79 15.88 16.77
C PRO A 28 -3.75 16.33 15.30
N SER A 29 -3.97 15.40 14.41
CA SER A 29 -4.24 15.71 13.00
C SER A 29 -5.60 16.38 12.84
N VAL A 30 -5.72 17.23 11.85
CA VAL A 30 -7.00 17.88 11.48
C VAL A 30 -7.43 17.33 10.12
N PRO A 31 -8.27 16.28 10.08
CA PRO A 31 -8.80 15.74 8.82
C PRO A 31 -9.68 16.78 8.10
N ALA A 32 -9.71 16.71 6.78
CA ALA A 32 -10.59 17.51 5.93
C ALA A 32 -11.53 16.58 5.15
N ASP A 33 -12.82 16.93 5.10
CA ASP A 33 -13.79 16.22 4.25
C ASP A 33 -13.90 16.95 2.90
N ASP A 34 -12.93 16.71 2.04
CA ASP A 34 -12.69 17.41 0.78
C ASP A 34 -12.68 16.47 -0.44
N GLY A 35 -13.34 15.32 -0.32
CA GLY A 35 -13.42 14.31 -1.38
C GLY A 35 -12.20 13.40 -1.45
N VAL A 36 -11.24 13.54 -0.53
CA VAL A 36 -10.07 12.65 -0.41
C VAL A 36 -10.19 11.77 0.82
N VAL A 37 -9.82 10.51 0.68
CA VAL A 37 -9.77 9.53 1.78
C VAL A 37 -8.34 9.03 1.95
N LEU A 38 -7.80 9.13 3.16
CA LEU A 38 -6.58 8.44 3.59
C LEU A 38 -6.99 7.12 4.21
N PHE A 39 -6.68 6.02 3.52
CA PHE A 39 -7.15 4.68 3.88
C PHE A 39 -6.01 3.76 4.29
N SER A 40 -6.19 3.04 5.39
CA SER A 40 -5.23 2.06 5.90
C SER A 40 -5.93 0.87 6.53
N MET A 41 -5.36 -0.32 6.40
CA MET A 41 -5.74 -1.48 7.20
C MET A 41 -4.74 -1.65 8.32
N ILE A 42 -5.21 -1.65 9.57
CA ILE A 42 -4.34 -1.73 10.75
C ILE A 42 -4.95 -2.60 11.86
N GLY A 43 -4.08 -2.98 12.79
CA GLY A 43 -4.44 -3.57 14.07
C GLY A 43 -3.54 -3.07 15.19
N THR A 44 -3.75 -3.57 16.40
CA THR A 44 -3.05 -3.16 17.63
C THR A 44 -1.52 -3.12 17.49
N LYS A 45 -0.94 -4.12 16.79
CA LYS A 45 0.53 -4.24 16.68
C LYS A 45 1.19 -3.10 15.93
N VAL A 46 0.45 -2.44 15.04
CA VAL A 46 0.97 -1.38 14.17
C VAL A 46 0.42 0.00 14.48
N LEU A 47 -0.23 0.18 15.64
CA LEU A 47 -0.83 1.45 16.04
C LEU A 47 0.18 2.63 16.03
N LEU A 48 1.33 2.48 16.68
CA LEU A 48 2.34 3.54 16.73
C LEU A 48 2.99 3.81 15.36
N PRO A 49 3.44 2.79 14.59
CA PRO A 49 3.87 2.98 13.21
C PRO A 49 2.83 3.73 12.37
N TYR A 50 1.57 3.30 12.44
CA TYR A 50 0.48 3.92 11.69
C TYR A 50 0.28 5.40 12.05
N LEU A 51 0.31 5.76 13.33
CA LEU A 51 0.21 7.17 13.72
C LEU A 51 1.34 8.01 13.12
N VAL A 52 2.56 7.47 13.06
CA VAL A 52 3.67 8.16 12.38
C VAL A 52 3.38 8.30 10.89
N ALA A 53 2.98 7.21 10.23
CA ALA A 53 2.69 7.19 8.81
C ALA A 53 1.62 8.21 8.42
N VAL A 54 0.43 8.10 9.02
CA VAL A 54 -0.72 8.94 8.64
C VAL A 54 -0.52 10.40 9.01
N LYS A 55 0.06 10.70 10.19
CA LYS A 55 0.28 12.08 10.62
C LYS A 55 1.37 12.78 9.80
N SER A 56 2.49 12.09 9.52
CA SER A 56 3.54 12.64 8.67
C SER A 56 3.05 12.91 7.25
N PHE A 57 2.25 12.01 6.70
CA PHE A 57 1.67 12.19 5.38
C PHE A 57 0.65 13.32 5.35
N GLN A 58 -0.31 13.34 6.29
CA GLN A 58 -1.35 14.38 6.34
C GLN A 58 -0.76 15.77 6.56
N ARG A 59 0.32 15.90 7.37
CA ARG A 59 1.03 17.17 7.54
C ARG A 59 1.51 17.76 6.22
N GLN A 60 1.96 16.93 5.29
CA GLN A 60 2.49 17.36 3.99
C GLN A 60 1.38 17.57 2.96
N LEU A 61 0.38 16.70 2.93
CA LEU A 61 -0.72 16.78 1.97
C LEU A 61 -1.78 17.81 2.38
N ARG A 62 -2.09 17.91 3.67
CA ARG A 62 -3.12 18.79 4.28
C ARG A 62 -4.54 18.57 3.72
N ARG A 63 -4.84 17.36 3.30
CA ARG A 63 -6.11 16.96 2.72
C ARG A 63 -6.56 15.61 3.28
N GLY A 64 -7.84 15.34 3.13
CA GLY A 64 -8.43 14.03 3.30
C GLY A 64 -8.98 13.73 4.70
N ARG A 65 -10.09 13.01 4.72
CA ARG A 65 -10.59 12.32 5.91
C ARG A 65 -9.91 10.97 6.07
N ILE A 66 -9.89 10.45 7.28
CA ILE A 66 -9.21 9.20 7.60
C ILE A 66 -10.22 8.07 7.74
N VAL A 67 -10.00 6.97 7.02
CA VAL A 67 -10.79 5.74 7.12
C VAL A 67 -9.84 4.58 7.43
N ILE A 68 -10.19 3.79 8.43
CA ILE A 68 -9.41 2.66 8.93
C ILE A 68 -10.19 1.37 8.72
N LEU A 69 -9.56 0.35 8.16
CA LEU A 69 -10.03 -1.02 8.21
C LEU A 69 -9.34 -1.72 9.38
N ASP A 70 -10.11 -2.06 10.42
CA ASP A 70 -9.63 -2.82 11.58
C ASP A 70 -9.44 -4.29 11.18
N ASP A 71 -8.23 -4.82 11.34
CA ASP A 71 -7.91 -6.23 11.09
C ASP A 71 -8.53 -7.19 12.12
N GLY A 72 -9.36 -6.67 13.02
CA GLY A 72 -10.05 -7.39 14.09
C GLY A 72 -9.28 -7.40 15.41
N THR A 73 -8.16 -6.71 15.51
CA THR A 73 -7.31 -6.72 16.72
C THR A 73 -7.30 -5.40 17.49
N LEU A 74 -7.91 -4.33 16.98
CA LEU A 74 -7.96 -3.03 17.67
C LEU A 74 -8.76 -3.13 18.97
N THR A 75 -8.11 -2.78 20.07
CA THR A 75 -8.75 -2.70 21.39
C THR A 75 -9.52 -1.38 21.57
N GLY A 76 -10.36 -1.30 22.62
CA GLY A 76 -11.02 -0.06 23.00
C GLY A 76 -10.02 1.09 23.30
N SER A 77 -8.88 0.77 23.90
CA SER A 77 -7.82 1.77 24.16
C SER A 77 -7.15 2.24 22.86
N ASP A 78 -6.94 1.36 21.88
CA ASP A 78 -6.39 1.74 20.57
C ASP A 78 -7.35 2.68 19.85
N ARG A 79 -8.64 2.37 19.85
CA ARG A 79 -9.69 3.23 19.26
C ARG A 79 -9.74 4.60 19.93
N ALA A 80 -9.58 4.69 21.25
CA ALA A 80 -9.51 5.96 21.96
C ALA A 80 -8.26 6.79 21.56
N VAL A 81 -7.10 6.13 21.39
CA VAL A 81 -5.88 6.77 20.87
C VAL A 81 -6.09 7.28 19.45
N LEU A 82 -6.66 6.46 18.56
CA LEU A 82 -6.96 6.85 17.18
C LEU A 82 -7.93 8.04 17.14
N ALA A 83 -8.99 8.02 17.94
CA ALA A 83 -9.96 9.11 18.02
C ALA A 83 -9.30 10.43 18.45
N SER A 84 -8.46 10.40 19.51
CA SER A 84 -7.80 11.59 20.03
C SER A 84 -6.75 12.17 19.09
N HIS A 85 -6.06 11.33 18.32
CA HIS A 85 -4.97 11.75 17.43
C HIS A 85 -5.40 12.05 16.00
N LEU A 86 -6.54 11.50 15.54
CA LEU A 86 -6.95 11.53 14.13
C LEU A 86 -8.35 12.13 13.91
N GLY A 87 -8.93 12.80 14.91
CA GLY A 87 -10.21 13.51 14.77
C GLY A 87 -11.41 12.56 14.58
N ASN A 88 -11.48 11.47 15.35
CA ASN A 88 -12.53 10.45 15.26
C ASN A 88 -12.65 9.83 13.85
N PRO A 89 -11.65 9.10 13.38
CA PRO A 89 -11.66 8.48 12.07
C PRO A 89 -12.80 7.45 11.96
N GLU A 90 -13.31 7.25 10.76
CA GLU A 90 -14.21 6.14 10.45
C GLU A 90 -13.44 4.81 10.58
N ILE A 91 -13.95 3.87 11.38
CA ILE A 91 -13.32 2.55 11.57
C ILE A 91 -14.30 1.47 11.12
N ARG A 92 -13.95 0.73 10.07
CA ARG A 92 -14.69 -0.41 9.52
C ARG A 92 -14.09 -1.71 10.01
N SER A 93 -14.89 -2.75 10.13
CA SER A 93 -14.43 -4.10 10.49
C SER A 93 -14.07 -4.91 9.25
N ILE A 94 -12.90 -5.58 9.27
CA ILE A 94 -12.51 -6.53 8.22
C ILE A 94 -13.52 -7.68 8.08
N ALA A 95 -14.20 -8.05 9.16
CA ALA A 95 -15.20 -9.13 9.16
C ALA A 95 -16.46 -8.80 8.33
N GLU A 96 -16.73 -7.50 8.13
CA GLU A 96 -17.89 -7.02 7.38
C GLU A 96 -17.62 -6.87 5.88
N VAL A 97 -16.36 -7.09 5.44
CA VAL A 97 -16.01 -6.93 4.03
C VAL A 97 -16.50 -8.12 3.22
N ASP A 98 -17.42 -7.85 2.30
CA ASP A 98 -17.75 -8.81 1.25
C ASP A 98 -16.65 -8.86 0.21
N VAL A 99 -16.04 -10.02 0.04
CA VAL A 99 -14.94 -10.23 -0.93
C VAL A 99 -15.43 -10.64 -2.32
N GLY A 100 -16.74 -10.93 -2.48
CA GLY A 100 -17.30 -11.38 -3.75
C GLY A 100 -16.55 -12.59 -4.32
N PRO A 101 -16.16 -12.56 -5.62
CA PRO A 101 -15.41 -13.65 -6.25
C PRO A 101 -13.93 -13.69 -5.86
N CYS A 102 -13.41 -12.65 -5.20
CA CYS A 102 -11.99 -12.54 -4.88
C CYS A 102 -11.56 -13.43 -3.71
N PRO A 103 -10.27 -13.72 -3.55
CA PRO A 103 -9.77 -14.40 -2.35
C PRO A 103 -10.09 -13.64 -1.06
N ARG A 104 -10.12 -14.38 0.05
CA ARG A 104 -10.20 -13.80 1.40
C ARG A 104 -8.84 -13.88 2.07
N GLY A 105 -8.45 -12.84 2.82
CA GLY A 105 -7.13 -12.73 3.43
C GLY A 105 -6.08 -12.18 2.46
N GLY A 106 -4.79 -12.25 2.86
CA GLY A 106 -3.72 -11.73 2.02
C GLY A 106 -3.87 -10.25 1.61
N THR A 107 -4.58 -9.46 2.40
CA THR A 107 -4.91 -8.03 2.17
C THR A 107 -5.99 -7.74 1.12
N TRP A 108 -6.72 -8.75 0.63
CA TRP A 108 -7.80 -8.54 -0.33
C TRP A 108 -8.93 -7.66 0.21
N GLU A 109 -9.32 -7.85 1.48
CA GLU A 109 -10.34 -7.02 2.13
C GLU A 109 -9.95 -5.54 2.11
N ARG A 110 -8.67 -5.23 2.23
CA ARG A 110 -8.13 -3.88 2.11
C ARG A 110 -8.36 -3.30 0.72
N LEU A 111 -7.94 -4.00 -0.33
CA LEU A 111 -8.12 -3.54 -1.71
C LEU A 111 -9.60 -3.34 -2.06
N LEU A 112 -10.46 -4.30 -1.71
CA LEU A 112 -11.87 -4.23 -2.03
C LEU A 112 -12.59 -3.11 -1.29
N THR A 113 -12.27 -2.88 -0.01
CA THR A 113 -12.80 -1.73 0.75
C THR A 113 -12.37 -0.41 0.13
N LEU A 114 -11.11 -0.29 -0.25
CA LEU A 114 -10.57 0.89 -0.94
C LEU A 114 -11.32 1.14 -2.26
N LEU A 115 -11.53 0.10 -3.05
CA LEU A 115 -12.22 0.20 -4.34
C LEU A 115 -13.72 0.50 -4.20
N ASP A 116 -14.34 0.14 -3.07
CA ASP A 116 -15.69 0.61 -2.75
C ASP A 116 -15.71 2.10 -2.41
N LEU A 117 -14.76 2.56 -1.59
CA LEU A 117 -14.62 3.97 -1.22
C LEU A 117 -14.33 4.86 -2.45
N ARG A 118 -13.56 4.37 -3.44
CA ARG A 118 -13.24 5.13 -4.65
C ARG A 118 -14.45 5.42 -5.54
N ARG A 119 -15.59 4.80 -5.31
CA ARG A 119 -16.80 5.11 -6.09
C ARG A 119 -17.20 6.57 -5.98
N GLU A 120 -16.89 7.22 -4.86
CA GLU A 120 -17.29 8.59 -4.55
C GLU A 120 -16.12 9.51 -4.16
N SER A 121 -14.96 8.95 -3.85
CA SER A 121 -13.82 9.70 -3.30
C SER A 121 -12.51 9.34 -4.00
N TYR A 122 -11.56 10.26 -4.00
CA TYR A 122 -10.17 9.94 -4.29
C TYR A 122 -9.57 9.21 -3.07
N VAL A 123 -9.10 7.98 -3.22
CA VAL A 123 -8.62 7.17 -2.10
C VAL A 123 -7.11 6.98 -2.18
N ILE A 124 -6.40 7.32 -1.11
CA ILE A 124 -4.98 7.07 -0.96
C ILE A 124 -4.78 5.96 0.06
N GLN A 125 -4.27 4.82 -0.39
CA GLN A 125 -3.83 3.75 0.47
C GLN A 125 -2.46 4.08 1.06
N LEU A 126 -2.31 3.90 2.37
CA LEU A 126 -1.10 4.17 3.11
C LEU A 126 -0.84 3.03 4.10
N ASP A 127 0.24 2.27 3.90
CA ASP A 127 0.64 1.24 4.85
C ASP A 127 1.27 1.85 6.11
N SER A 128 1.12 1.16 7.23
CA SER A 128 1.59 1.61 8.55
C SER A 128 3.12 1.75 8.66
N ASP A 129 3.86 1.24 7.70
CA ASP A 129 5.31 1.26 7.63
C ASP A 129 5.86 2.25 6.59
N THR A 130 5.08 3.24 6.25
CA THR A 130 5.52 4.40 5.46
C THR A 130 5.90 5.57 6.38
N VAL A 131 6.82 6.41 5.92
CA VAL A 131 7.15 7.68 6.59
C VAL A 131 7.31 8.77 5.54
N THR A 132 6.59 9.88 5.73
CA THR A 132 6.69 11.06 4.86
C THR A 132 7.60 12.10 5.52
N LEU A 133 8.63 12.51 4.79
CA LEU A 133 9.70 13.39 5.27
C LEU A 133 9.72 14.76 4.59
N GLY A 134 9.07 14.89 3.44
CA GLY A 134 9.06 16.11 2.64
C GLY A 134 7.74 16.36 1.93
N ALA A 135 7.66 17.48 1.24
CA ALA A 135 6.50 17.86 0.43
C ALA A 135 6.17 16.82 -0.65
N VAL A 136 4.88 16.65 -0.94
CA VAL A 136 4.34 15.63 -1.86
C VAL A 136 3.55 16.28 -3.01
N PRO A 137 4.15 17.21 -3.78
CA PRO A 137 3.43 17.94 -4.83
C PRO A 137 2.88 16.99 -5.91
N GLU A 138 3.59 15.92 -6.25
CA GLU A 138 3.16 14.94 -7.26
C GLU A 138 1.83 14.28 -6.85
N ILE A 139 1.59 14.11 -5.55
CA ILE A 139 0.33 13.57 -5.03
C ILE A 139 -0.77 14.61 -5.10
N ALA A 140 -0.48 15.85 -4.73
CA ALA A 140 -1.45 16.96 -4.82
C ALA A 140 -1.90 17.17 -6.27
N ASP A 141 -0.95 17.15 -7.22
CA ASP A 141 -1.22 17.28 -8.66
C ASP A 141 -2.02 16.09 -9.19
N ALA A 142 -1.71 14.85 -8.75
CA ALA A 142 -2.46 13.66 -9.14
C ALA A 142 -3.92 13.73 -8.67
N ILE A 143 -4.15 14.17 -7.43
CA ILE A 143 -5.51 14.40 -6.90
C ILE A 143 -6.25 15.46 -7.72
N ALA A 144 -5.60 16.59 -7.98
CA ALA A 144 -6.22 17.71 -8.73
C ALA A 144 -6.58 17.31 -10.17
N ALA A 145 -5.74 16.45 -10.79
CA ALA A 145 -5.96 15.95 -12.15
C ALA A 145 -6.85 14.69 -12.22
N GLY A 146 -7.30 14.14 -11.08
CA GLY A 146 -8.06 12.88 -11.05
C GLY A 146 -7.26 11.69 -11.59
N ARG A 147 -5.96 11.63 -11.34
CA ARG A 147 -5.06 10.55 -11.80
C ARG A 147 -4.80 9.56 -10.69
N SER A 148 -4.91 8.26 -10.98
CA SER A 148 -4.43 7.21 -10.08
C SER A 148 -2.91 7.13 -10.10
N PHE A 149 -2.29 6.74 -8.97
CA PHE A 149 -0.84 6.59 -8.88
C PHE A 149 -0.42 5.33 -8.12
N THR A 150 0.79 4.87 -8.35
CA THR A 150 1.41 3.80 -7.55
C THR A 150 2.88 4.09 -7.26
N LEU A 151 3.36 3.56 -6.13
CA LEU A 151 4.78 3.43 -5.85
C LEU A 151 5.39 2.43 -6.83
N ARG A 152 6.54 2.73 -7.42
CA ARG A 152 7.27 1.73 -8.20
C ARG A 152 7.85 0.67 -7.26
N GLY A 153 7.82 -0.61 -7.67
CA GLY A 153 8.45 -1.69 -6.91
C GLY A 153 9.95 -1.49 -6.76
N ASP A 154 10.57 -1.04 -7.84
CA ASP A 154 11.98 -0.63 -7.92
C ASP A 154 12.17 0.52 -8.93
N ALA A 155 13.39 1.01 -9.07
CA ALA A 155 13.71 2.12 -9.98
C ALA A 155 13.44 1.82 -11.46
N GLY A 156 13.49 0.54 -11.86
CA GLY A 156 13.28 0.08 -13.24
C GLY A 156 11.82 -0.26 -13.59
N ALA A 157 10.91 -0.17 -12.61
CA ALA A 157 9.51 -0.50 -12.86
C ALA A 157 8.87 0.49 -13.84
N GLU A 158 8.26 -0.03 -14.89
CA GLU A 158 7.64 0.73 -15.98
C GLU A 158 6.24 0.20 -16.30
N LEU A 159 5.41 1.07 -16.85
CA LEU A 159 4.11 0.70 -17.40
C LEU A 159 4.30 0.00 -18.75
N ARG A 160 3.88 -1.27 -18.86
CA ARG A 160 4.05 -2.10 -20.04
C ARG A 160 2.75 -2.80 -20.44
N ARG A 161 2.65 -3.25 -21.67
CA ARG A 161 1.59 -4.18 -22.07
C ARG A 161 1.78 -5.53 -21.38
N VAL A 162 0.69 -6.20 -21.04
CA VAL A 162 0.75 -7.52 -20.37
C VAL A 162 1.53 -8.56 -21.17
N ALA A 163 1.47 -8.52 -22.50
CA ALA A 163 2.27 -9.39 -23.37
C ALA A 163 3.78 -9.16 -23.20
N GLU A 164 4.23 -7.91 -23.05
CA GLU A 164 5.64 -7.61 -22.79
C GLU A 164 6.08 -8.06 -21.40
N ILE A 165 5.17 -8.06 -20.43
CA ILE A 165 5.44 -8.58 -19.08
C ILE A 165 5.66 -10.09 -19.14
N ALA A 166 4.78 -10.84 -19.79
CA ALA A 166 4.92 -12.28 -19.95
C ALA A 166 6.22 -12.65 -20.66
N GLU A 167 6.52 -12.00 -21.79
CA GLU A 167 7.76 -12.21 -22.56
C GLU A 167 9.04 -11.95 -21.74
N ARG A 168 9.01 -10.94 -20.86
CA ARG A 168 10.17 -10.54 -20.05
C ARG A 168 10.31 -11.28 -18.73
N THR A 169 9.28 -12.05 -18.33
CA THR A 169 9.33 -12.81 -17.09
C THR A 169 10.32 -13.98 -17.24
N PRO A 170 11.37 -14.04 -16.40
CA PRO A 170 12.37 -15.09 -16.47
C PRO A 170 11.75 -16.49 -16.30
N PRO A 171 12.27 -17.52 -17.01
CA PRO A 171 11.69 -18.87 -16.98
C PRO A 171 11.57 -19.49 -15.59
N GLU A 172 12.47 -19.15 -14.67
CA GLU A 172 12.42 -19.61 -13.28
C GLU A 172 11.20 -19.10 -12.51
N PHE A 173 10.56 -18.04 -12.99
CA PHE A 173 9.32 -17.50 -12.41
C PHE A 173 8.04 -17.98 -13.15
N HIS A 174 8.17 -18.94 -14.05
CA HIS A 174 7.02 -19.47 -14.75
C HIS A 174 6.01 -20.14 -13.80
N ARG A 175 4.71 -20.07 -14.17
CA ARG A 175 3.61 -20.64 -13.38
C ARG A 175 3.77 -22.13 -13.06
N ASP A 176 4.47 -22.89 -13.90
CA ASP A 176 4.67 -24.33 -13.69
C ASP A 176 5.71 -24.64 -12.58
N ASN A 177 6.49 -23.64 -12.16
CA ASN A 177 7.40 -23.79 -11.02
C ASN A 177 6.63 -23.56 -9.71
N PRO A 178 6.40 -24.59 -8.87
CA PRO A 178 5.62 -24.47 -7.63
C PRO A 178 6.30 -23.58 -6.58
N ALA A 179 7.61 -23.35 -6.68
CA ALA A 179 8.36 -22.48 -5.76
C ALA A 179 8.24 -20.99 -6.12
N THR A 180 7.70 -20.66 -7.28
CA THR A 180 7.57 -19.27 -7.72
C THR A 180 6.47 -18.55 -6.94
N HIS A 181 6.78 -17.36 -6.45
CA HIS A 181 5.81 -16.47 -5.83
C HIS A 181 4.66 -16.15 -6.79
N VAL A 182 3.43 -16.01 -6.27
CA VAL A 182 2.21 -15.77 -7.07
C VAL A 182 2.35 -14.61 -8.06
N GLN A 183 3.06 -13.56 -7.69
CA GLN A 183 3.32 -12.42 -8.59
C GLN A 183 4.09 -12.85 -9.84
N GLY A 184 5.22 -13.54 -9.70
CA GLY A 184 5.98 -14.05 -10.85
C GLY A 184 5.19 -15.05 -11.67
N ALA A 185 4.42 -15.93 -10.99
CA ALA A 185 3.59 -16.92 -11.67
C ALA A 185 2.53 -16.28 -12.57
N ILE A 186 1.81 -15.26 -12.12
CA ILE A 186 0.82 -14.58 -12.96
C ILE A 186 1.49 -13.70 -14.03
N GLU A 187 2.59 -13.03 -13.72
CA GLU A 187 3.34 -12.24 -14.68
C GLU A 187 3.80 -13.09 -15.87
N SER A 188 4.16 -14.37 -15.66
CA SER A 188 4.62 -15.29 -16.71
C SER A 188 3.54 -15.69 -17.72
N VAL A 189 2.28 -15.42 -17.43
CA VAL A 189 1.11 -15.77 -18.28
C VAL A 189 0.13 -14.61 -18.41
N MET A 190 0.62 -13.41 -18.18
CA MET A 190 -0.22 -12.22 -18.17
C MET A 190 -0.80 -11.88 -19.56
N ASP A 191 -0.16 -12.34 -20.64
CA ASP A 191 -0.64 -12.28 -22.01
C ASP A 191 -1.90 -13.12 -22.28
N GLU A 192 -2.16 -14.14 -21.42
CA GLU A 192 -3.38 -14.96 -21.48
C GLU A 192 -4.60 -14.29 -20.79
N ILE A 193 -4.41 -13.13 -20.12
CA ILE A 193 -5.49 -12.39 -19.47
C ILE A 193 -6.44 -11.80 -20.50
N CYS A 194 -7.72 -12.17 -20.40
CA CYS A 194 -8.77 -11.72 -21.31
C CYS A 194 -9.93 -11.08 -20.51
N ILE A 195 -10.02 -9.76 -20.53
CA ILE A 195 -11.09 -9.01 -19.85
C ILE A 195 -11.91 -8.27 -20.89
N GLY A 196 -13.22 -8.58 -20.93
CA GLY A 196 -14.14 -7.97 -21.89
C GLY A 196 -14.15 -6.43 -21.80
N GLY A 197 -14.01 -5.76 -22.94
CA GLY A 197 -14.00 -4.29 -23.02
C GLY A 197 -12.66 -3.63 -22.70
N LEU A 198 -11.64 -4.38 -22.28
CA LEU A 198 -10.29 -3.86 -22.02
C LEU A 198 -9.35 -4.16 -23.19
N ALA A 199 -9.12 -3.16 -24.04
CA ALA A 199 -8.22 -3.30 -25.20
C ALA A 199 -6.77 -3.00 -24.80
N GLY A 200 -5.86 -3.96 -25.05
CA GLY A 200 -4.43 -3.81 -24.80
C GLY A 200 -4.10 -3.59 -23.34
N PRO A 201 -4.46 -4.50 -22.43
CA PRO A 201 -4.25 -4.35 -21.00
C PRO A 201 -2.78 -4.12 -20.66
N ARG A 202 -2.56 -3.32 -19.63
CA ARG A 202 -1.23 -2.92 -19.14
C ARG A 202 -1.01 -3.39 -17.71
N TYR A 203 0.23 -3.43 -17.32
CA TYR A 203 0.65 -3.75 -15.97
C TYR A 203 1.90 -2.94 -15.59
N VAL A 204 2.06 -2.72 -14.30
CA VAL A 204 3.29 -2.20 -13.70
C VAL A 204 3.63 -2.99 -12.45
N ARG A 205 4.90 -3.33 -12.25
CA ARG A 205 5.36 -3.92 -10.99
C ARG A 205 5.52 -2.81 -9.95
N GLY A 206 4.40 -2.43 -9.36
CA GLY A 206 4.31 -1.42 -8.31
C GLY A 206 4.30 -2.02 -6.91
N CYS A 207 4.12 -1.16 -5.91
CA CYS A 207 3.98 -1.57 -4.52
C CYS A 207 2.70 -0.99 -3.92
N SER A 208 1.78 -1.86 -3.49
CA SER A 208 0.50 -1.47 -2.93
C SER A 208 0.59 -0.81 -1.53
N GLY A 209 1.80 -0.72 -0.94
CA GLY A 209 1.98 -0.05 0.35
C GLY A 209 1.74 1.46 0.34
N PHE A 210 1.81 2.08 -0.85
CA PHE A 210 1.40 3.46 -1.07
C PHE A 210 0.90 3.63 -2.51
N ALA A 211 -0.39 3.88 -2.65
CA ALA A 211 -1.05 4.01 -3.94
C ALA A 211 -2.26 4.95 -3.85
N GLY A 212 -2.58 5.64 -4.93
CA GLY A 212 -3.74 6.52 -5.05
C GLY A 212 -4.68 6.05 -6.14
N PHE A 213 -5.97 6.08 -5.85
CA PHE A 213 -7.02 5.67 -6.75
C PHE A 213 -7.98 6.84 -6.98
N ALA A 214 -8.03 7.32 -8.19
CA ALA A 214 -8.99 8.35 -8.59
C ALA A 214 -10.43 7.84 -8.41
N ALA A 215 -11.35 8.76 -8.14
CA ALA A 215 -12.75 8.41 -8.02
C ALA A 215 -13.26 7.76 -9.31
N ALA A 216 -13.93 6.62 -9.19
CA ALA A 216 -14.48 5.88 -10.32
C ALA A 216 -15.73 5.10 -9.93
N PRO A 217 -16.89 5.37 -10.56
CA PRO A 217 -18.15 4.68 -10.27
C PRO A 217 -18.09 3.14 -10.45
N SER A 218 -17.18 2.64 -11.31
CA SER A 218 -16.97 1.21 -11.52
C SER A 218 -16.47 0.49 -10.26
N GLY A 219 -15.90 1.22 -9.29
CA GLY A 219 -15.43 0.65 -8.02
C GLY A 219 -14.45 -0.51 -8.24
N ARG A 220 -14.85 -1.71 -7.80
CA ARG A 220 -14.04 -2.93 -7.80
C ARG A 220 -14.18 -3.80 -9.08
N ALA A 221 -15.02 -3.42 -10.05
CA ALA A 221 -15.35 -4.29 -11.18
C ALA A 221 -14.13 -4.83 -11.94
N LEU A 222 -13.14 -3.98 -12.25
CA LEU A 222 -11.93 -4.42 -12.94
C LEU A 222 -11.07 -5.36 -12.08
N ALA A 223 -11.00 -5.12 -10.77
CA ALA A 223 -10.26 -5.99 -9.85
C ALA A 223 -10.88 -7.38 -9.75
N GLU A 224 -12.21 -7.47 -9.69
CA GLU A 224 -12.94 -8.74 -9.66
C GLU A 224 -12.75 -9.52 -10.96
N GLN A 225 -12.86 -8.88 -12.13
CA GLN A 225 -12.63 -9.50 -13.41
C GLN A 225 -11.18 -10.00 -13.56
N PHE A 226 -10.20 -9.19 -13.17
CA PHE A 226 -8.80 -9.61 -13.19
C PHE A 226 -8.54 -10.78 -12.23
N SER A 227 -9.11 -10.75 -11.02
CA SER A 227 -8.97 -11.83 -10.05
C SER A 227 -9.55 -13.15 -10.59
N GLN A 228 -10.71 -13.12 -11.24
CA GLN A 228 -11.32 -14.30 -11.85
C GLN A 228 -10.45 -14.87 -12.97
N GLU A 229 -9.89 -14.03 -13.86
CA GLU A 229 -8.97 -14.46 -14.91
C GLU A 229 -7.67 -15.04 -14.34
N ALA A 230 -7.09 -14.39 -13.34
CA ALA A 230 -5.88 -14.90 -12.67
C ALA A 230 -6.14 -16.24 -11.96
N GLU A 231 -7.31 -16.41 -11.34
CA GLU A 231 -7.72 -17.67 -10.74
C GLU A 231 -7.91 -18.76 -11.81
N ARG A 232 -8.48 -18.43 -12.97
CA ARG A 232 -8.59 -19.35 -14.11
C ARG A 232 -7.21 -19.85 -14.59
N LEU A 233 -6.21 -18.97 -14.57
CA LEU A 233 -4.85 -19.26 -15.08
C LEU A 233 -3.98 -20.02 -14.06
N LEU A 234 -4.10 -19.70 -12.77
CA LEU A 234 -3.22 -20.23 -11.71
C LEU A 234 -3.91 -21.24 -10.79
N GLY A 235 -5.24 -21.32 -10.80
CA GLY A 235 -6.04 -22.03 -9.82
C GLY A 235 -6.23 -21.25 -8.52
N ARG A 236 -7.34 -21.53 -7.81
CA ARG A 236 -7.77 -20.83 -6.59
C ARG A 236 -6.70 -20.84 -5.50
N GLU A 237 -6.11 -21.99 -5.22
CA GLU A 237 -5.14 -22.16 -4.14
C GLU A 237 -3.93 -21.22 -4.33
N ARG A 238 -3.38 -21.20 -5.54
CA ARG A 238 -2.22 -20.36 -5.84
C ARG A 238 -2.57 -18.89 -5.90
N TRP A 239 -3.70 -18.54 -6.51
CA TRP A 239 -4.13 -17.14 -6.59
C TRP A 239 -4.48 -16.55 -5.21
N SER A 240 -4.85 -17.38 -4.24
CA SER A 240 -5.09 -16.92 -2.86
C SER A 240 -3.84 -16.66 -2.03
N GLN A 241 -2.64 -16.89 -2.58
CA GLN A 241 -1.38 -16.63 -1.88
C GLN A 241 -1.15 -15.13 -1.70
N TRP A 242 -0.38 -14.80 -0.67
CA TRP A 242 0.02 -13.42 -0.39
C TRP A 242 0.74 -12.79 -1.59
N GLY A 243 0.37 -11.57 -1.93
CA GLY A 243 0.88 -10.82 -3.08
C GLY A 243 -0.08 -10.73 -4.25
N SER A 244 -1.11 -11.58 -4.35
CA SER A 244 -2.13 -11.51 -5.41
C SER A 244 -2.92 -10.20 -5.38
N GLU A 245 -3.22 -9.69 -4.20
CA GLU A 245 -3.86 -8.38 -4.02
C GLU A 245 -2.98 -7.26 -4.60
N GLN A 246 -1.68 -7.25 -4.31
CA GLN A 246 -0.76 -6.25 -4.84
C GLN A 246 -0.72 -6.26 -6.38
N VAL A 247 -0.67 -7.45 -6.98
CA VAL A 247 -0.73 -7.58 -8.45
C VAL A 247 -2.02 -6.97 -9.00
N THR A 248 -3.15 -7.27 -8.35
CA THR A 248 -4.47 -6.74 -8.76
C THR A 248 -4.53 -5.21 -8.61
N SER A 249 -4.06 -4.67 -7.49
CA SER A 249 -3.94 -3.22 -7.26
C SER A 249 -3.15 -2.54 -8.38
N ASN A 250 -2.00 -3.09 -8.72
CA ASN A 250 -1.12 -2.58 -9.77
C ASN A 250 -1.76 -2.71 -11.17
N PHE A 251 -2.48 -3.80 -11.43
CA PHE A 251 -3.21 -3.98 -12.68
C PHE A 251 -4.33 -2.95 -12.82
N VAL A 252 -5.12 -2.72 -11.78
CA VAL A 252 -6.17 -1.69 -11.79
C VAL A 252 -5.58 -0.32 -12.11
N ILE A 253 -4.55 0.10 -11.41
CA ILE A 253 -3.92 1.42 -11.65
C ILE A 253 -3.33 1.51 -13.06
N ALA A 254 -2.65 0.46 -13.53
CA ALA A 254 -2.03 0.44 -14.86
C ALA A 254 -3.04 0.63 -16.00
N ASN A 255 -4.31 0.29 -15.79
CA ASN A 255 -5.37 0.41 -16.79
C ASN A 255 -6.28 1.65 -16.59
N GLU A 256 -5.94 2.52 -15.65
CA GLU A 256 -6.56 3.84 -15.54
C GLU A 256 -6.15 4.74 -16.74
N PRO A 257 -6.88 5.81 -17.06
CA PRO A 257 -6.62 6.66 -18.23
C PRO A 257 -5.26 7.28 -18.19
N ASP A 258 -4.64 7.75 -17.27
CA ASP A 258 -3.30 8.38 -17.23
C ASP A 258 -2.61 8.09 -15.90
N PRO A 259 -2.21 6.84 -15.64
CA PRO A 259 -1.66 6.45 -14.34
C PRO A 259 -0.29 7.11 -14.12
N LEU A 260 -0.07 7.59 -12.89
CA LEU A 260 1.20 8.18 -12.48
C LEU A 260 2.06 7.12 -11.78
N LEU A 261 3.22 6.82 -12.33
CA LEU A 261 4.27 6.10 -11.62
C LEU A 261 5.10 7.13 -10.84
N LEU A 262 5.04 7.10 -9.52
CA LEU A 262 5.74 8.06 -8.69
C LEU A 262 7.26 8.05 -8.94
N PRO A 263 7.93 9.21 -8.97
CA PRO A 263 9.38 9.28 -9.15
C PRO A 263 10.13 8.51 -8.06
N TYR A 264 10.83 7.42 -8.41
CA TYR A 264 11.46 6.51 -7.44
C TYR A 264 12.47 7.21 -6.52
N ALA A 265 13.18 8.21 -7.01
CA ALA A 265 14.11 8.98 -6.19
C ALA A 265 13.45 9.74 -5.02
N ARG A 266 12.14 10.03 -5.13
CA ARG A 266 11.38 10.77 -4.09
C ARG A 266 10.43 9.89 -3.30
N TYR A 267 9.93 8.82 -3.91
CA TYR A 267 8.95 7.88 -3.34
C TYR A 267 9.50 6.46 -3.50
N LEU A 268 10.10 5.92 -2.46
CA LEU A 268 10.88 4.69 -2.60
C LEU A 268 10.49 3.61 -1.60
N ASN A 269 10.73 2.37 -1.99
CA ASN A 269 10.78 1.24 -1.08
C ASN A 269 12.19 1.12 -0.50
N PHE A 270 12.29 0.87 0.80
CA PHE A 270 13.58 0.65 1.45
C PHE A 270 14.03 -0.80 1.26
N TRP A 271 14.96 -1.01 0.33
CA TRP A 271 15.59 -2.31 0.05
C TRP A 271 16.93 -2.50 0.78
N ASN A 272 17.12 -1.85 1.93
CA ASN A 272 18.35 -1.88 2.72
C ASN A 272 19.51 -1.05 2.12
N GLU A 273 19.22 -0.10 1.29
CA GLU A 273 20.17 0.86 0.70
C GLU A 273 20.48 2.00 1.68
N ALA A 274 21.40 2.88 1.28
CA ALA A 274 21.58 4.15 1.98
C ALA A 274 20.33 5.03 1.78
N PRO A 275 19.83 5.73 2.80
CA PRO A 275 18.71 6.65 2.62
C PRO A 275 19.04 7.72 1.58
N VAL A 276 18.09 7.99 0.68
CA VAL A 276 18.20 9.08 -0.29
C VAL A 276 17.91 10.39 0.43
N PRO A 277 18.81 11.40 0.40
CA PRO A 277 18.65 12.64 1.15
C PRO A 277 17.33 13.39 0.88
N ASP A 278 16.84 13.35 -0.37
CA ASP A 278 15.66 14.10 -0.82
C ASP A 278 14.38 13.24 -0.91
N ALA A 279 14.36 12.08 -0.27
CA ALA A 279 13.18 11.23 -0.24
C ALA A 279 12.01 11.96 0.43
N ALA A 280 10.89 12.11 -0.30
CA ALA A 280 9.67 12.69 0.24
C ALA A 280 8.87 11.66 1.05
N LEU A 281 8.85 10.39 0.60
CA LEU A 281 8.21 9.28 1.28
C LEU A 281 9.04 8.01 1.13
N ILE A 282 9.17 7.27 2.23
CA ILE A 282 9.85 5.96 2.26
C ILE A 282 8.88 4.92 2.80
N HIS A 283 8.72 3.82 2.06
CA HIS A 283 8.02 2.64 2.51
C HIS A 283 9.03 1.60 3.01
N PHE A 284 8.99 1.27 4.30
CA PHE A 284 9.90 0.34 4.96
C PHE A 284 9.38 -1.09 4.87
N ILE A 285 9.64 -1.74 3.72
CA ILE A 285 9.09 -3.04 3.40
C ILE A 285 9.62 -4.19 4.28
N GLY A 286 8.75 -5.11 4.61
CA GLY A 286 8.92 -6.49 5.10
C GLY A 286 10.26 -6.84 5.73
N THR A 287 11.10 -7.53 4.98
CA THR A 287 12.36 -8.13 5.46
C THR A 287 13.38 -7.10 5.95
N TYR A 288 13.46 -5.94 5.29
CA TYR A 288 14.48 -4.92 5.58
C TYR A 288 14.01 -3.82 6.52
N ARG A 289 12.74 -3.79 6.89
CA ARG A 289 12.08 -2.73 7.68
C ARG A 289 12.92 -2.17 8.83
N PHE A 290 13.51 -3.03 9.63
CA PHE A 290 14.26 -2.62 10.83
C PHE A 290 15.78 -2.67 10.64
N HIS A 291 16.28 -2.77 9.41
CA HIS A 291 17.71 -2.83 9.14
C HIS A 291 18.34 -1.42 9.21
N LYS A 292 19.63 -1.38 9.56
CA LYS A 292 20.49 -0.18 9.59
C LYS A 292 19.95 1.01 10.41
N GLY A 293 18.83 0.86 11.13
CA GLY A 293 18.21 1.97 11.87
C GLY A 293 17.58 3.06 11.00
N ALA A 294 17.42 2.82 9.69
CA ALA A 294 16.88 3.80 8.76
C ALA A 294 15.43 4.18 9.11
N TYR A 295 14.59 3.18 9.45
CA TYR A 295 13.22 3.42 9.87
C TYR A 295 13.16 4.22 11.18
N ASP A 296 14.04 3.91 12.17
CA ASP A 296 14.12 4.66 13.43
C ASP A 296 14.48 6.14 13.16
N ALA A 297 15.43 6.39 12.26
CA ALA A 297 15.89 7.74 11.91
C ALA A 297 14.79 8.55 11.21
N ALA A 298 14.17 7.98 10.18
CA ALA A 298 13.04 8.59 9.47
C ALA A 298 11.87 8.90 10.41
N THR A 299 11.53 7.96 11.31
CA THR A 299 10.47 8.13 12.30
C THR A 299 10.76 9.29 13.24
N ARG A 300 11.99 9.39 13.78
CA ARG A 300 12.36 10.54 14.66
C ARG A 300 12.30 11.87 13.91
N GLN A 301 12.76 11.91 12.67
CA GLN A 301 12.69 13.10 11.83
C GLN A 301 11.23 13.53 11.61
N ALA A 302 10.35 12.59 11.22
CA ALA A 302 8.94 12.87 11.04
C ALA A 302 8.27 13.38 12.34
N ILE A 303 8.55 12.75 13.48
CA ILE A 303 8.01 13.18 14.79
C ILE A 303 8.52 14.58 15.16
N ALA A 304 9.79 14.89 14.94
CA ALA A 304 10.33 16.23 15.17
C ALA A 304 9.60 17.28 14.30
N GLN A 305 9.31 16.98 13.06
CA GLN A 305 8.51 17.85 12.19
C GLN A 305 7.07 18.01 12.69
N LEU A 306 6.47 16.97 13.29
CA LEU A 306 5.10 17.03 13.85
C LEU A 306 5.03 17.85 15.13
N ALA A 307 6.13 18.04 15.85
CA ALA A 307 6.20 18.79 17.12
C ALA A 307 6.44 20.30 16.92
N GLY A 308 6.92 20.72 15.76
CA GLY A 308 7.13 22.12 15.36
C GLY A 308 6.01 22.61 14.44
#